data_d48e0754a1c0a6bde50f60d0900c2eaf
#
_entry.id   d48e0754a1c0a6bde50f60d0900c2eaf
#
_cell.length_a   1.000
_cell.length_b   1.000
_cell.length_c   1.000
_cell.angle_alpha   90.00
_cell.angle_beta   90.00
_cell.angle_gamma   90.00
#
_symmetry.space_group_name_H-M   'P 1'
#
loop_
_entity.id
_entity.type
_entity.pdbx_description
1 polymer ?
#
loop_
_entity_poly.entity_id
_entity_poly.type
_entity_poly.pdbx_seq_one_letter_code
_entity_poly.pdbx_strand_id
1 'polypeptide(L)'
;MVKYSNDIGSDAEPLYTSSTPPSLSDYKFDKLSEQNSHTFEEETTGKFNLRFPFSIIENQKGRLRIGGKMRLKFKKRDGEYHTFTPIDNAMSSLSGADNIFFSGENWNPNSKYTPGYFASRDFLGRLDLNNPNLFNKKRNPSEYLTSNYNAKEGIYSGYIRWDQHLNEQISFILGVRMENTKTHYTGNIVQDENNLEGTRTVSNNYINYLPNASIKYTPTKNLVLRGAYTTAIARPNYYRLSPFVSVIPEDRDITAGNPNLKAAYSHNLDVMGEYYFKSVGLISIGGFYKKINHFIYDYRDSQYSYNKFSNDFPDITNQLNQTDIYTFIQSRNGDAVNVYGFEIAFQRQLDFLPGFLSNLGIYTNYTHTKSYAKGIYTDEGVMREGLMLPGTAPHMFNASLSWENKKFQTRVSFNHTSAYLDELGDNDFYDRYYDKQSFLDINATYAIKEWMRVFVEANNLTNQPLRYYQGISSRTMQMEYYRPRYTMGLKFDF
;
A
#
# COMPACT_ATOMS: atom_id res chain seq x y z
N MET A 1 -22.32 -4.41 -34.65
CA MET A 1 -22.60 -5.60 -33.81
C MET A 1 -21.26 -6.04 -33.23
N VAL A 2 -21.14 -6.10 -31.92
CA VAL A 2 -19.93 -6.61 -31.22
C VAL A 2 -20.04 -8.13 -31.14
N LYS A 3 -19.02 -8.84 -31.58
CA LYS A 3 -18.94 -10.30 -31.45
C LYS A 3 -18.00 -10.65 -30.29
N TYR A 4 -18.42 -11.61 -29.51
CA TYR A 4 -17.65 -12.16 -28.38
C TYR A 4 -17.07 -13.52 -28.79
N SER A 5 -15.79 -13.75 -28.57
CA SER A 5 -15.19 -15.07 -28.75
C SER A 5 -15.26 -15.85 -27.43
N ASN A 6 -15.75 -17.08 -27.48
CA ASN A 6 -15.81 -17.99 -26.32
C ASN A 6 -14.45 -18.59 -25.96
N ASP A 7 -13.36 -18.10 -26.50
CA ASP A 7 -12.01 -18.59 -26.23
C ASP A 7 -11.50 -18.05 -24.88
N ILE A 8 -12.21 -18.41 -23.83
CA ILE A 8 -11.93 -18.01 -22.46
C ILE A 8 -11.18 -19.15 -21.78
N GLY A 9 -9.87 -19.21 -22.00
CA GLY A 9 -9.00 -19.92 -21.07
C GLY A 9 -8.79 -19.08 -19.82
N SER A 10 -8.35 -19.65 -18.70
CA SER A 10 -8.14 -18.95 -17.42
C SER A 10 -7.21 -17.72 -17.49
N ASP A 11 -6.39 -17.63 -18.53
CA ASP A 11 -5.45 -16.53 -18.80
C ASP A 11 -5.70 -15.88 -20.19
N ALA A 12 -6.82 -16.19 -20.85
CA ALA A 12 -7.13 -15.67 -22.18
C ALA A 12 -7.89 -14.34 -22.09
N GLU A 13 -7.40 -13.37 -22.82
CA GLU A 13 -8.07 -12.10 -23.04
C GLU A 13 -9.30 -12.34 -23.95
N PRO A 14 -10.53 -11.94 -23.51
CA PRO A 14 -11.71 -12.07 -24.36
C PRO A 14 -11.57 -11.14 -25.58
N LEU A 15 -11.86 -11.68 -26.78
CA LEU A 15 -11.79 -10.89 -28.00
C LEU A 15 -13.16 -10.34 -28.36
N TYR A 16 -13.30 -9.02 -28.29
CA TYR A 16 -14.47 -8.30 -28.79
C TYR A 16 -14.11 -7.68 -30.15
N THR A 17 -14.85 -8.01 -31.18
CA THR A 17 -14.64 -7.48 -32.52
C THR A 17 -15.89 -6.75 -33.02
N SER A 18 -15.70 -5.61 -33.66
CA SER A 18 -16.77 -4.91 -34.38
C SER A 18 -16.87 -5.40 -35.83
N SER A 19 -18.09 -5.58 -36.31
CA SER A 19 -18.32 -5.86 -37.72
C SER A 19 -17.97 -4.71 -38.67
N THR A 20 -17.93 -3.48 -38.12
CA THR A 20 -17.54 -2.27 -38.81
C THR A 20 -16.48 -1.56 -37.96
N PRO A 21 -15.19 -1.66 -38.31
CA PRO A 21 -14.15 -0.93 -37.61
C PRO A 21 -14.45 0.57 -37.62
N PRO A 22 -14.30 1.27 -36.49
CA PRO A 22 -14.49 2.71 -36.45
C PRO A 22 -13.42 3.41 -37.27
N SER A 23 -13.81 4.48 -38.00
CA SER A 23 -12.88 5.38 -38.66
C SER A 23 -12.29 6.40 -37.68
N LEU A 24 -11.19 7.07 -38.04
CA LEU A 24 -10.60 8.10 -37.18
C LEU A 24 -11.56 9.27 -36.89
N SER A 25 -12.53 9.52 -37.78
CA SER A 25 -13.56 10.53 -37.58
C SER A 25 -14.62 10.16 -36.54
N ASP A 26 -14.74 8.88 -36.20
CA ASP A 26 -15.70 8.40 -35.22
C ASP A 26 -15.18 8.59 -33.79
N TYR A 27 -13.86 8.72 -33.60
CA TYR A 27 -13.25 9.04 -32.30
C TYR A 27 -13.35 10.53 -32.03
N LYS A 28 -14.22 10.90 -31.13
CA LYS A 28 -14.45 12.30 -30.74
C LYS A 28 -13.53 12.74 -29.62
N PHE A 29 -13.13 14.00 -29.64
CA PHE A 29 -12.47 14.64 -28.52
C PHE A 29 -13.56 15.06 -27.53
N ASP A 30 -13.83 14.22 -26.55
CA ASP A 30 -14.86 14.47 -25.55
C ASP A 30 -14.39 15.57 -24.57
N LYS A 31 -13.36 15.29 -23.81
CA LYS A 31 -12.80 16.22 -22.82
C LYS A 31 -11.34 15.91 -22.51
N LEU A 32 -10.64 16.92 -22.02
CA LEU A 32 -9.36 16.80 -21.36
C LEU A 32 -9.52 17.23 -19.90
N SER A 33 -8.89 16.54 -18.98
CA SER A 33 -8.96 16.87 -17.56
C SER A 33 -7.58 17.26 -17.02
N GLU A 34 -7.54 18.27 -16.17
CA GLU A 34 -6.35 18.70 -15.44
C GLU A 34 -6.64 18.70 -13.95
N GLN A 35 -5.83 17.96 -13.20
CA GLN A 35 -5.88 17.93 -11.75
C GLN A 35 -4.60 18.51 -11.16
N ASN A 36 -4.73 19.55 -10.36
CA ASN A 36 -3.66 20.13 -9.60
C ASN A 36 -3.88 19.85 -8.10
N SER A 37 -2.88 19.34 -7.43
CA SER A 37 -2.94 19.05 -6.00
C SER A 37 -1.71 19.62 -5.32
N HIS A 38 -1.93 20.49 -4.34
CA HIS A 38 -0.91 21.04 -3.48
C HIS A 38 -1.07 20.50 -2.07
N THR A 39 -0.03 19.85 -1.56
CA THR A 39 -0.02 19.35 -0.18
C THR A 39 1.13 20.02 0.57
N PHE A 40 0.78 20.75 1.62
CA PHE A 40 1.74 21.32 2.55
C PHE A 40 1.75 20.49 3.84
N GLU A 41 2.93 20.11 4.29
CA GLU A 41 3.12 19.37 5.53
C GLU A 41 4.30 19.94 6.31
N GLU A 42 4.08 20.22 7.58
CA GLU A 42 5.10 20.68 8.51
C GLU A 42 5.11 19.80 9.75
N GLU A 43 6.29 19.38 10.18
CA GLU A 43 6.47 18.58 11.38
C GLU A 43 7.55 19.16 12.28
N THR A 44 7.20 19.44 13.54
CA THR A 44 8.14 19.81 14.59
C THR A 44 8.27 18.69 15.60
N THR A 45 9.49 18.22 15.84
CA THR A 45 9.76 17.11 16.78
C THR A 45 10.81 17.52 17.82
N GLY A 46 10.47 17.34 19.10
CA GLY A 46 11.39 17.39 20.23
C GLY A 46 11.50 16.04 20.91
N LYS A 47 12.71 15.62 21.30
CA LYS A 47 12.93 14.37 22.05
C LYS A 47 14.07 14.50 23.03
N PHE A 48 13.95 13.80 24.16
CA PHE A 48 15.06 13.58 25.09
C PHE A 48 15.11 12.13 25.52
N ASN A 49 16.30 11.61 25.85
CA ASN A 49 16.53 10.28 26.35
C ASN A 49 17.63 10.29 27.38
N LEU A 50 17.37 9.71 28.54
CA LEU A 50 18.32 9.53 29.62
C LEU A 50 18.57 8.04 29.82
N ARG A 51 19.80 7.68 30.14
CA ARG A 51 20.23 6.30 30.37
C ARG A 51 21.07 6.23 31.63
N PHE A 52 20.67 5.36 32.55
CA PHE A 52 21.34 5.14 33.80
C PHE A 52 21.82 3.69 33.89
N PRO A 53 23.03 3.41 34.41
CA PRO A 53 23.40 2.08 34.87
C PRO A 53 22.45 1.68 36.02
N PHE A 54 21.78 0.55 35.85
CA PHE A 54 20.87 0.03 36.88
C PHE A 54 20.77 -1.50 36.74
N SER A 55 21.30 -2.22 37.68
CA SER A 55 21.22 -3.68 37.75
C SER A 55 20.74 -4.11 39.12
N ILE A 56 19.81 -5.06 39.14
CA ILE A 56 19.33 -5.71 40.38
C ILE A 56 20.12 -6.98 40.69
N ILE A 57 21.02 -7.39 39.79
CA ILE A 57 21.86 -8.59 39.96
C ILE A 57 23.29 -8.13 40.02
N GLU A 58 23.95 -8.54 41.09
CA GLU A 58 25.35 -8.22 41.33
C GLU A 58 26.25 -8.75 40.19
N ASN A 59 27.23 -7.95 39.79
CA ASN A 59 28.16 -8.25 38.71
C ASN A 59 27.55 -8.48 37.33
N GLN A 60 26.24 -8.18 37.14
CA GLN A 60 25.57 -8.23 35.84
C GLN A 60 25.30 -6.83 35.29
N LYS A 61 25.24 -6.74 33.95
CA LYS A 61 24.93 -5.47 33.25
C LYS A 61 23.43 -5.21 33.26
N GLY A 62 23.06 -4.02 33.76
CA GLY A 62 21.68 -3.53 33.69
C GLY A 62 21.63 -2.05 33.33
N ARG A 63 20.55 -1.60 32.70
CA ARG A 63 20.35 -0.24 32.26
C ARG A 63 18.89 0.15 32.34
N LEU A 64 18.62 1.28 32.99
CA LEU A 64 17.33 1.94 32.94
C LEU A 64 17.38 3.08 31.92
N ARG A 65 16.38 3.18 31.08
CA ARG A 65 16.22 4.26 30.10
C ARG A 65 14.86 4.90 30.31
N ILE A 66 14.84 6.22 30.33
CA ILE A 66 13.62 7.03 30.35
C ILE A 66 13.72 8.09 29.25
N GLY A 67 12.61 8.47 28.69
CA GLY A 67 12.61 9.54 27.69
C GLY A 67 11.22 10.02 27.36
N GLY A 68 11.20 11.13 26.64
CA GLY A 68 10.00 11.74 26.13
C GLY A 68 10.17 12.21 24.69
N LYS A 69 9.05 12.24 23.98
CA LYS A 69 8.98 12.80 22.61
C LYS A 69 7.69 13.58 22.44
N MET A 70 7.81 14.75 21.86
CA MET A 70 6.72 15.55 21.35
C MET A 70 6.84 15.60 19.83
N ARG A 71 5.72 15.42 19.12
CA ARG A 71 5.61 15.61 17.66
C ARG A 71 4.37 16.44 17.38
N LEU A 72 4.55 17.56 16.74
CA LEU A 72 3.47 18.42 16.27
C LEU A 72 3.49 18.41 14.75
N LYS A 73 2.36 18.12 14.14
CA LYS A 73 2.23 18.02 12.70
C LYS A 73 1.05 18.84 12.22
N PHE A 74 1.27 19.61 11.17
CA PHE A 74 0.25 20.28 10.40
C PHE A 74 0.29 19.77 8.96
N LYS A 75 -0.88 19.48 8.39
CA LYS A 75 -1.02 19.10 7.00
C LYS A 75 -2.23 19.78 6.40
N LYS A 76 -2.03 20.44 5.27
CA LYS A 76 -3.09 20.98 4.43
C LYS A 76 -3.01 20.33 3.05
N ARG A 77 -4.12 19.83 2.57
CA ARG A 77 -4.28 19.43 1.18
C ARG A 77 -5.25 20.40 0.51
N ASP A 78 -4.84 20.90 -0.65
CA ASP A 78 -5.60 21.83 -1.48
C ASP A 78 -5.48 21.36 -2.93
N GLY A 79 -6.59 21.06 -3.54
CA GLY A 79 -6.66 20.52 -4.89
C GLY A 79 -7.63 21.32 -5.73
N GLU A 80 -7.42 21.26 -7.05
CA GLU A 80 -8.31 21.79 -8.06
C GLU A 80 -8.43 20.79 -9.21
N TYR A 81 -9.60 20.75 -9.83
CA TYR A 81 -9.86 19.91 -10.98
C TYR A 81 -10.65 20.70 -12.03
N HIS A 82 -10.14 20.66 -13.25
CA HIS A 82 -10.77 21.33 -14.39
C HIS A 82 -10.97 20.34 -15.54
N THR A 83 -12.08 20.49 -16.25
CA THR A 83 -12.31 19.85 -17.54
C THR A 83 -12.31 20.91 -18.64
N PHE A 84 -11.78 20.50 -19.79
CA PHE A 84 -11.66 21.32 -20.98
C PHE A 84 -12.36 20.58 -22.12
N THR A 85 -13.48 21.13 -22.58
CA THR A 85 -14.26 20.59 -23.71
C THR A 85 -13.93 21.40 -24.95
N PRO A 86 -13.54 20.79 -26.09
CA PRO A 86 -13.24 21.52 -27.30
C PRO A 86 -14.47 22.23 -27.83
N ILE A 87 -14.31 23.47 -28.29
CA ILE A 87 -15.38 24.28 -28.93
C ILE A 87 -15.32 24.14 -30.43
N ASP A 88 -14.13 24.01 -31.00
CA ASP A 88 -13.90 23.91 -32.45
C ASP A 88 -14.13 22.49 -32.94
N ASN A 89 -15.00 22.36 -33.94
CA ASN A 89 -15.27 21.11 -34.63
C ASN A 89 -14.06 20.55 -35.41
N ALA A 90 -13.06 21.38 -35.78
CA ALA A 90 -11.86 20.92 -36.46
C ALA A 90 -10.99 20.01 -35.60
N MET A 91 -10.96 20.25 -34.24
CA MET A 91 -10.26 19.40 -33.29
C MET A 91 -11.15 18.30 -32.68
N SER A 92 -12.40 18.22 -33.08
CA SER A 92 -13.40 17.35 -32.45
C SER A 92 -13.23 15.86 -32.72
N SER A 93 -12.33 15.48 -33.62
CA SER A 93 -12.07 14.06 -33.94
C SER A 93 -10.59 13.75 -34.15
N LEU A 94 -10.24 12.48 -33.96
CA LEU A 94 -8.85 12.00 -34.15
C LEU A 94 -8.34 12.18 -35.58
N SER A 95 -9.24 12.24 -36.59
CA SER A 95 -8.85 12.53 -37.97
C SER A 95 -8.34 13.96 -38.22
N GLY A 96 -8.74 14.91 -37.33
CA GLY A 96 -8.26 16.30 -37.37
C GLY A 96 -7.06 16.58 -36.50
N ALA A 97 -6.61 15.61 -35.74
CA ALA A 97 -5.46 15.71 -34.82
C ALA A 97 -4.21 15.09 -35.43
N ASP A 98 -3.03 15.63 -35.08
CA ASP A 98 -1.78 14.90 -35.36
C ASP A 98 -1.83 13.59 -34.58
N ASN A 99 -1.81 12.47 -35.27
CA ASN A 99 -1.94 11.16 -34.68
C ASN A 99 -0.75 10.25 -35.01
N ILE A 100 -0.56 9.24 -34.18
CA ILE A 100 0.44 8.21 -34.35
C ILE A 100 -0.24 6.84 -34.36
N PHE A 101 0.21 5.96 -35.23
CA PHE A 101 -0.20 4.56 -35.20
C PHE A 101 0.70 3.79 -34.26
N PHE A 102 0.09 3.08 -33.30
CA PHE A 102 0.79 2.20 -32.40
C PHE A 102 0.48 0.76 -32.77
N SER A 103 1.48 0.02 -33.27
CA SER A 103 1.32 -1.34 -33.78
C SER A 103 0.97 -2.38 -32.73
N GLY A 104 1.19 -2.05 -31.45
CA GLY A 104 1.01 -2.98 -30.35
C GLY A 104 2.20 -3.90 -30.11
N GLU A 105 3.26 -3.84 -30.96
CA GLU A 105 4.50 -4.54 -30.63
C GLU A 105 4.95 -4.13 -29.24
N ASN A 106 4.99 -5.10 -28.37
CA ASN A 106 5.39 -4.86 -27.00
C ASN A 106 4.42 -3.99 -26.16
N TRP A 107 3.23 -3.70 -26.56
CA TRP A 107 2.22 -3.01 -25.75
C TRP A 107 1.63 -3.93 -24.69
N ASN A 108 1.13 -5.09 -25.09
CA ASN A 108 0.63 -6.14 -24.21
C ASN A 108 1.01 -7.49 -24.84
N PRO A 109 2.10 -8.14 -24.38
CA PRO A 109 2.53 -9.41 -24.94
C PRO A 109 1.40 -10.45 -24.92
N ASN A 110 1.15 -11.09 -26.06
CA ASN A 110 0.06 -12.06 -26.29
C ASN A 110 -1.36 -11.47 -26.32
N SER A 111 -1.54 -10.14 -26.28
CA SER A 111 -2.84 -9.53 -26.52
C SER A 111 -3.32 -9.78 -27.95
N LYS A 112 -4.62 -10.06 -28.07
CA LYS A 112 -5.30 -10.17 -29.37
C LYS A 112 -5.72 -8.81 -29.94
N TYR A 113 -5.56 -7.72 -29.18
CA TYR A 113 -5.92 -6.39 -29.60
C TYR A 113 -4.73 -5.62 -30.16
N THR A 114 -5.00 -4.81 -31.19
CA THR A 114 -4.06 -3.81 -31.69
C THR A 114 -4.50 -2.44 -31.18
N PRO A 115 -3.64 -1.67 -30.50
CA PRO A 115 -4.01 -0.36 -29.96
C PRO A 115 -4.50 0.63 -31.03
N GLY A 116 -3.85 0.66 -32.20
CA GLY A 116 -4.25 1.50 -33.32
C GLY A 116 -3.72 2.94 -33.23
N TYR A 117 -4.58 3.91 -33.51
CA TYR A 117 -4.22 5.33 -33.60
C TYR A 117 -4.50 6.06 -32.29
N PHE A 118 -3.59 6.96 -31.91
CA PHE A 118 -3.70 7.86 -30.77
C PHE A 118 -3.31 9.28 -31.19
N ALA A 119 -3.86 10.29 -30.51
CA ALA A 119 -3.35 11.64 -30.64
C ALA A 119 -1.86 11.69 -30.24
N SER A 120 -1.05 12.40 -31.02
CA SER A 120 0.39 12.49 -30.72
C SER A 120 0.64 13.30 -29.42
N ARG A 121 1.75 13.01 -28.75
CA ARG A 121 2.17 13.78 -27.57
C ARG A 121 2.42 15.24 -27.90
N ASP A 122 2.98 15.50 -29.08
CA ASP A 122 3.29 16.86 -29.54
C ASP A 122 2.01 17.65 -29.83
N PHE A 123 0.97 16.98 -30.36
CA PHE A 123 -0.34 17.60 -30.51
C PHE A 123 -0.94 17.96 -29.16
N LEU A 124 -1.01 17.01 -28.22
CA LEU A 124 -1.58 17.25 -26.89
C LEU A 124 -0.79 18.29 -26.10
N GLY A 125 0.54 18.29 -26.19
CA GLY A 125 1.42 19.24 -25.50
C GLY A 125 1.38 20.66 -26.03
N ARG A 126 0.86 20.89 -27.26
CA ARG A 126 0.71 22.23 -27.86
C ARG A 126 -0.68 22.83 -27.64
N LEU A 127 -1.62 22.09 -27.05
CA LEU A 127 -2.95 22.62 -26.78
C LEU A 127 -2.91 23.75 -25.76
N ASP A 128 -3.38 24.93 -26.16
CA ASP A 128 -3.58 26.06 -25.24
C ASP A 128 -4.95 25.91 -24.55
N LEU A 129 -4.95 25.18 -23.43
CA LEU A 129 -6.16 24.88 -22.65
C LEU A 129 -6.81 26.15 -22.04
N ASN A 130 -6.06 27.26 -21.94
CA ASN A 130 -6.58 28.52 -21.43
C ASN A 130 -7.17 29.43 -22.51
N ASN A 131 -7.11 29.02 -23.78
CA ASN A 131 -7.71 29.77 -24.88
C ASN A 131 -9.24 29.55 -24.92
N PRO A 132 -10.05 30.56 -24.59
CA PRO A 132 -11.50 30.43 -24.53
C PRO A 132 -12.18 30.28 -25.92
N ASN A 133 -11.42 30.45 -27.01
CA ASN A 133 -11.89 30.19 -28.37
C ASN A 133 -11.71 28.71 -28.75
N LEU A 134 -10.86 27.97 -28.06
CA LEU A 134 -10.57 26.57 -28.35
C LEU A 134 -11.25 25.63 -27.36
N PHE A 135 -11.33 26.02 -26.09
CA PHE A 135 -11.84 25.18 -25.02
C PHE A 135 -12.82 25.90 -24.11
N ASN A 136 -13.88 25.20 -23.74
CA ASN A 136 -14.72 25.56 -22.62
C ASN A 136 -14.12 24.94 -21.35
N LYS A 137 -13.57 25.80 -20.48
CA LYS A 137 -12.98 25.39 -19.20
C LYS A 137 -14.07 25.34 -18.12
N LYS A 138 -14.28 24.20 -17.52
CA LYS A 138 -15.21 24.00 -16.40
C LYS A 138 -14.44 23.55 -15.16
N ARG A 139 -14.69 24.18 -14.02
CA ARG A 139 -14.21 23.71 -12.72
C ARG A 139 -15.16 22.62 -12.22
N ASN A 140 -14.60 21.52 -11.68
CA ASN A 140 -15.37 20.38 -11.18
C ASN A 140 -15.10 20.19 -9.68
N PRO A 141 -15.79 20.89 -8.81
CA PRO A 141 -15.58 20.86 -7.35
C PRO A 141 -15.76 19.49 -6.71
N SER A 142 -16.68 18.66 -7.20
CA SER A 142 -16.91 17.28 -6.73
C SER A 142 -15.64 16.43 -6.73
N GLU A 143 -14.77 16.62 -7.72
CA GLU A 143 -13.56 15.82 -7.88
C GLU A 143 -12.45 16.11 -6.83
N TYR A 144 -12.53 17.24 -6.11
CA TYR A 144 -11.46 17.64 -5.21
C TYR A 144 -11.90 18.18 -3.85
N LEU A 145 -13.09 18.78 -3.73
CA LEU A 145 -13.51 19.43 -2.48
C LEU A 145 -13.49 18.47 -1.28
N THR A 146 -13.93 17.24 -1.46
CA THR A 146 -13.95 16.23 -0.39
C THR A 146 -12.56 15.80 0.04
N SER A 147 -11.60 15.91 -0.86
CA SER A 147 -10.20 15.56 -0.59
C SER A 147 -9.36 16.70 -0.03
N ASN A 148 -9.93 17.91 0.00
CA ASN A 148 -9.31 19.10 0.61
C ASN A 148 -9.59 19.12 2.12
N TYR A 149 -8.54 19.22 2.92
CA TYR A 149 -8.65 19.20 4.37
C TYR A 149 -7.50 19.95 5.05
N ASN A 150 -7.74 20.34 6.31
CA ASN A 150 -6.72 20.79 7.24
C ASN A 150 -6.63 19.80 8.41
N ALA A 151 -5.43 19.38 8.75
CA ALA A 151 -5.17 18.43 9.82
C ALA A 151 -4.07 18.95 10.74
N LYS A 152 -4.35 18.98 12.05
CA LYS A 152 -3.35 19.21 13.10
C LYS A 152 -3.30 17.99 14.00
N GLU A 153 -2.11 17.48 14.25
CA GLU A 153 -1.88 16.34 15.16
C GLU A 153 -0.74 16.68 16.12
N GLY A 154 -1.00 16.49 17.41
CA GLY A 154 0.01 16.55 18.47
C GLY A 154 0.14 15.21 19.17
N ILE A 155 1.34 14.63 19.18
CA ILE A 155 1.64 13.37 19.90
C ILE A 155 2.66 13.65 20.97
N TYR A 156 2.26 13.42 22.22
CA TYR A 156 3.09 13.56 23.40
C TYR A 156 3.31 12.19 24.02
N SER A 157 4.55 11.82 24.22
CA SER A 157 4.87 10.47 24.69
C SER A 157 5.99 10.43 25.70
N GLY A 158 5.88 9.49 26.64
CA GLY A 158 6.91 9.15 27.60
C GLY A 158 7.13 7.65 27.62
N TYR A 159 8.34 7.21 27.97
CA TYR A 159 8.64 5.80 28.11
C TYR A 159 9.63 5.52 29.25
N ILE A 160 9.53 4.32 29.77
CA ILE A 160 10.52 3.69 30.65
C ILE A 160 10.88 2.33 30.04
N ARG A 161 12.16 2.00 30.03
CA ARG A 161 12.68 0.72 29.56
C ARG A 161 13.82 0.25 30.44
N TRP A 162 13.80 -1.00 30.82
CA TRP A 162 14.83 -1.68 31.58
C TRP A 162 15.42 -2.84 30.78
N ASP A 163 16.73 -2.79 30.57
CA ASP A 163 17.55 -3.85 29.98
C ASP A 163 18.35 -4.51 31.10
N GLN A 164 18.28 -5.84 31.27
CA GLN A 164 19.00 -6.57 32.33
C GLN A 164 19.57 -7.88 31.83
N HIS A 165 20.83 -8.13 32.12
CA HIS A 165 21.42 -9.46 32.04
C HIS A 165 21.19 -10.23 33.33
N LEU A 166 20.62 -11.44 33.24
CA LEU A 166 20.48 -12.34 34.39
C LEU A 166 21.79 -13.09 34.62
N ASN A 167 22.45 -13.47 33.55
CA ASN A 167 23.77 -14.07 33.51
C ASN A 167 24.40 -13.83 32.11
N GLU A 168 25.51 -14.50 31.79
CA GLU A 168 26.16 -14.37 30.46
C GLU A 168 25.30 -14.86 29.29
N GLN A 169 24.35 -15.76 29.55
CA GLN A 169 23.52 -16.40 28.54
C GLN A 169 22.15 -15.78 28.39
N ILE A 170 21.57 -15.22 29.46
CA ILE A 170 20.17 -14.76 29.51
C ILE A 170 20.14 -13.26 29.74
N SER A 171 19.39 -12.57 28.91
CA SER A 171 19.06 -11.16 29.12
C SER A 171 17.60 -10.88 28.76
N PHE A 172 17.01 -9.87 29.39
CA PHE A 172 15.66 -9.42 29.07
C PHE A 172 15.58 -7.91 28.89
N ILE A 173 14.53 -7.49 28.24
CA ILE A 173 14.14 -6.10 28.10
C ILE A 173 12.66 -6.01 28.50
N LEU A 174 12.36 -5.08 29.40
CA LEU A 174 11.00 -4.72 29.76
C LEU A 174 10.80 -3.23 29.53
N GLY A 175 9.65 -2.84 29.04
CA GLY A 175 9.38 -1.43 28.82
C GLY A 175 7.90 -1.14 28.64
N VAL A 176 7.55 0.12 28.86
CA VAL A 176 6.24 0.66 28.53
C VAL A 176 6.41 2.06 27.98
N ARG A 177 5.64 2.37 26.96
CA ARG A 177 5.52 3.70 26.38
C ARG A 177 4.06 4.14 26.45
N MET A 178 3.83 5.36 26.86
CA MET A 178 2.53 6.03 26.80
C MET A 178 2.55 7.08 25.70
N GLU A 179 1.51 7.12 24.88
CA GLU A 179 1.32 8.16 23.86
C GLU A 179 -0.05 8.81 24.03
N ASN A 180 -0.07 10.11 24.21
CA ASN A 180 -1.28 10.94 24.15
C ASN A 180 -1.32 11.60 22.76
N THR A 181 -2.37 11.34 22.00
CA THR A 181 -2.60 11.88 20.65
C THR A 181 -3.77 12.87 20.71
N LYS A 182 -3.52 14.10 20.28
CA LYS A 182 -4.53 15.15 20.11
C LYS A 182 -4.66 15.47 18.63
N THR A 183 -5.87 15.48 18.11
CA THR A 183 -6.16 15.76 16.70
C THR A 183 -7.17 16.89 16.57
N HIS A 184 -7.05 17.65 15.49
CA HIS A 184 -7.98 18.70 15.12
C HIS A 184 -8.05 18.73 13.59
N TYR A 185 -9.15 18.20 13.05
CA TYR A 185 -9.34 18.03 11.61
C TYR A 185 -10.52 18.84 11.12
N THR A 186 -10.34 19.52 9.98
CA THR A 186 -11.38 20.23 9.27
C THR A 186 -11.53 19.64 7.88
N GLY A 187 -12.75 19.26 7.52
CA GLY A 187 -13.14 18.76 6.20
C GLY A 187 -14.31 19.54 5.63
N ASN A 188 -14.58 19.37 4.35
CA ASN A 188 -15.62 20.05 3.61
C ASN A 188 -16.94 19.26 3.61
N ILE A 189 -18.06 19.98 3.67
CA ILE A 189 -19.40 19.44 3.44
C ILE A 189 -19.78 19.84 2.01
N VAL A 190 -19.96 18.83 1.15
CA VAL A 190 -20.26 19.00 -0.27
C VAL A 190 -21.58 18.30 -0.54
N GLN A 191 -22.56 19.05 -1.00
CA GLN A 191 -23.82 18.50 -1.45
C GLN A 191 -24.06 18.95 -2.89
N ASP A 192 -24.80 18.14 -3.63
CA ASP A 192 -25.12 18.42 -5.02
C ASP A 192 -23.85 18.64 -5.88
N GLU A 193 -22.87 17.72 -5.74
CA GLU A 193 -21.58 17.65 -6.47
C GLU A 193 -20.70 18.91 -6.45
N ASN A 194 -21.27 20.09 -6.60
CA ASN A 194 -20.56 21.32 -6.85
C ASN A 194 -20.70 22.36 -5.74
N ASN A 195 -21.55 22.10 -4.76
CA ASN A 195 -21.90 23.05 -3.70
C ASN A 195 -21.08 22.76 -2.44
N LEU A 196 -20.16 23.68 -2.13
CA LEU A 196 -19.52 23.73 -0.82
C LEU A 196 -20.48 24.39 0.16
N GLU A 197 -21.16 23.60 0.99
CA GLU A 197 -22.11 24.14 1.99
C GLU A 197 -21.41 24.69 3.23
N GLY A 198 -20.21 24.19 3.51
CA GLY A 198 -19.44 24.62 4.66
C GLY A 198 -18.30 23.68 5.00
N THR A 199 -17.79 23.86 6.21
CA THR A 199 -16.72 23.03 6.75
C THR A 199 -17.13 22.49 8.11
N ARG A 200 -16.70 21.27 8.42
CA ARG A 200 -16.87 20.63 9.72
C ARG A 200 -15.52 20.44 10.38
N THR A 201 -15.44 20.75 11.67
CA THR A 201 -14.19 20.57 12.45
C THR A 201 -14.46 19.65 13.63
N VAL A 202 -13.60 18.64 13.79
CA VAL A 202 -13.67 17.69 14.90
C VAL A 202 -12.31 17.55 15.57
N SER A 203 -12.32 17.50 16.90
CA SER A 203 -11.15 17.32 17.74
C SER A 203 -11.28 16.07 18.59
N ASN A 204 -10.19 15.27 18.67
CA ASN A 204 -10.12 14.09 19.49
C ASN A 204 -8.88 14.10 20.38
N ASN A 205 -8.96 13.42 21.52
CA ASN A 205 -7.85 13.20 22.43
C ASN A 205 -7.93 11.78 23.00
N TYR A 206 -6.86 11.00 22.82
CA TYR A 206 -6.81 9.63 23.31
C TYR A 206 -5.41 9.21 23.73
N ILE A 207 -5.33 8.22 24.64
CA ILE A 207 -4.07 7.70 25.18
C ILE A 207 -3.94 6.23 24.80
N ASN A 208 -2.70 5.84 24.40
CA ASN A 208 -2.33 4.46 24.19
C ASN A 208 -1.15 4.09 25.10
N TYR A 209 -1.22 2.89 25.68
CA TYR A 209 -0.13 2.28 26.43
C TYR A 209 0.47 1.16 25.59
N LEU A 210 1.78 1.16 25.44
CA LEU A 210 2.52 0.25 24.58
C LEU A 210 3.56 -0.54 25.40
N PRO A 211 3.12 -1.57 26.14
CA PRO A 211 4.05 -2.46 26.85
C PRO A 211 4.84 -3.32 25.88
N ASN A 212 6.07 -3.66 26.26
CA ASN A 212 6.91 -4.62 25.57
C ASN A 212 7.74 -5.43 26.58
N ALA A 213 7.98 -6.69 26.21
CA ALA A 213 8.86 -7.59 26.96
C ALA A 213 9.58 -8.49 25.97
N SER A 214 10.88 -8.67 26.13
CA SER A 214 11.62 -9.64 25.33
C SER A 214 12.69 -10.34 26.17
N ILE A 215 12.94 -11.59 25.84
CA ILE A 215 13.98 -12.43 26.42
C ILE A 215 14.90 -12.94 25.31
N LYS A 216 16.18 -12.93 25.57
CA LYS A 216 17.21 -13.54 24.75
C LYS A 216 17.94 -14.58 25.57
N TYR A 217 18.07 -15.80 25.04
CA TYR A 217 18.84 -16.88 25.60
C TYR A 217 19.90 -17.35 24.60
N THR A 218 21.16 -17.39 25.01
CA THR A 218 22.32 -17.77 24.18
C THR A 218 22.96 -18.99 24.83
N PRO A 219 22.38 -20.21 24.66
CA PRO A 219 22.88 -21.42 25.32
C PRO A 219 24.30 -21.80 24.87
N THR A 220 24.64 -21.46 23.65
CA THR A 220 26.00 -21.63 23.09
C THR A 220 26.40 -20.37 22.32
N LYS A 221 27.68 -20.25 21.96
CA LYS A 221 28.16 -19.12 21.13
C LYS A 221 27.48 -19.02 19.76
N ASN A 222 26.89 -20.11 19.29
CA ASN A 222 26.34 -20.25 17.95
C ASN A 222 24.80 -20.27 17.92
N LEU A 223 24.13 -20.48 19.05
CA LEU A 223 22.68 -20.62 19.13
C LEU A 223 22.10 -19.46 19.93
N VAL A 224 21.13 -18.75 19.34
CA VAL A 224 20.39 -17.67 19.98
C VAL A 224 18.90 -17.98 19.91
N LEU A 225 18.24 -17.99 21.03
CA LEU A 225 16.79 -18.12 21.15
C LEU A 225 16.22 -16.79 21.65
N ARG A 226 15.11 -16.36 21.05
CA ARG A 226 14.43 -15.11 21.41
C ARG A 226 12.93 -15.36 21.59
N GLY A 227 12.35 -14.72 22.58
CA GLY A 227 10.92 -14.59 22.72
C GLY A 227 10.58 -13.12 22.94
N ALA A 228 9.52 -12.64 22.34
CA ALA A 228 9.10 -11.25 22.49
C ALA A 228 7.58 -11.13 22.53
N TYR A 229 7.10 -10.29 23.42
CA TYR A 229 5.78 -9.71 23.40
C TYR A 229 5.93 -8.21 23.14
N THR A 230 5.30 -7.73 22.09
CA THR A 230 5.35 -6.30 21.74
C THR A 230 3.96 -5.79 21.39
N THR A 231 3.76 -4.49 21.56
CA THR A 231 2.55 -3.82 21.13
C THR A 231 2.90 -2.71 20.16
N ALA A 232 2.00 -2.44 19.22
CA ALA A 232 2.14 -1.36 18.24
C ALA A 232 0.78 -0.74 17.92
N ILE A 233 0.79 0.50 17.42
CA ILE A 233 -0.40 1.18 16.93
C ILE A 233 -0.17 1.67 15.51
N ALA A 234 -1.24 1.61 14.70
CA ALA A 234 -1.32 2.22 13.38
C ALA A 234 -2.48 3.22 13.38
N ARG A 235 -2.16 4.50 13.21
CA ARG A 235 -3.16 5.56 13.14
C ARG A 235 -3.80 5.58 11.76
N PRO A 236 -5.10 5.91 11.63
CA PRO A 236 -5.75 6.15 10.34
C PRO A 236 -5.04 7.29 9.60
N ASN A 237 -5.12 7.29 8.28
CA ASN A 237 -4.66 8.44 7.51
C ASN A 237 -5.56 9.67 7.72
N TYR A 238 -5.05 10.86 7.44
CA TYR A 238 -5.77 12.11 7.71
C TYR A 238 -7.02 12.29 6.86
N TYR A 239 -7.04 11.76 5.64
CA TYR A 239 -8.22 11.81 4.78
C TYR A 239 -9.40 11.05 5.41
N ARG A 240 -9.15 9.81 5.91
CA ARG A 240 -10.18 9.00 6.57
C ARG A 240 -10.71 9.63 7.88
N LEU A 241 -9.86 10.40 8.56
CA LEU A 241 -10.20 11.13 9.79
C LEU A 241 -10.79 12.51 9.53
N SER A 242 -10.63 13.07 8.33
CA SER A 242 -11.22 14.35 7.98
C SER A 242 -12.74 14.25 8.01
N PRO A 243 -13.45 15.15 8.67
CA PRO A 243 -14.90 15.09 8.84
C PRO A 243 -15.65 15.60 7.60
N PHE A 244 -15.22 15.19 6.40
CA PHE A 244 -15.92 15.54 5.16
C PHE A 244 -17.21 14.74 5.00
N VAL A 245 -18.15 15.30 4.28
CA VAL A 245 -19.35 14.63 3.77
C VAL A 245 -19.51 15.03 2.32
N SER A 246 -19.71 14.06 1.44
CA SER A 246 -19.99 14.23 0.03
C SER A 246 -21.30 13.55 -0.30
N VAL A 247 -22.22 14.28 -0.89
CA VAL A 247 -23.49 13.75 -1.41
C VAL A 247 -23.54 13.99 -2.91
N ILE A 248 -23.72 12.93 -3.68
CA ILE A 248 -23.92 12.94 -5.13
C ILE A 248 -25.31 12.39 -5.42
N PRO A 249 -26.34 13.25 -5.51
CA PRO A 249 -27.73 12.80 -5.64
C PRO A 249 -28.01 12.03 -6.92
N GLU A 250 -27.37 12.42 -8.04
CA GLU A 250 -27.57 11.77 -9.34
C GLU A 250 -27.11 10.31 -9.35
N ASP A 251 -25.97 10.03 -8.70
CA ASP A 251 -25.41 8.68 -8.54
C ASP A 251 -25.97 7.95 -7.32
N ARG A 252 -26.74 8.66 -6.48
CA ARG A 252 -27.22 8.18 -5.18
C ARG A 252 -26.10 7.70 -4.25
N ASP A 253 -24.96 8.36 -4.31
CA ASP A 253 -23.78 8.03 -3.51
C ASP A 253 -23.54 9.07 -2.40
N ILE A 254 -23.18 8.57 -1.22
CA ILE A 254 -22.77 9.38 -0.08
C ILE A 254 -21.45 8.82 0.44
N THR A 255 -20.43 9.65 0.49
CA THR A 255 -19.14 9.29 1.08
C THR A 255 -18.80 10.22 2.23
N ALA A 256 -18.36 9.67 3.35
CA ALA A 256 -18.01 10.48 4.51
C ALA A 256 -16.71 10.01 5.18
N GLY A 257 -15.92 10.96 5.66
CA GLY A 257 -14.83 10.66 6.58
C GLY A 257 -15.36 10.31 7.98
N ASN A 258 -14.52 9.64 8.78
CA ASN A 258 -14.90 9.24 10.14
C ASN A 258 -13.87 9.75 11.15
N PRO A 259 -14.08 10.91 11.76
CA PRO A 259 -13.16 11.46 12.76
C PRO A 259 -13.07 10.62 14.05
N ASN A 260 -14.01 9.69 14.27
CA ASN A 260 -14.07 8.82 15.45
C ASN A 260 -13.29 7.51 15.28
N LEU A 261 -12.58 7.33 14.15
CA LEU A 261 -11.73 6.16 13.96
C LEU A 261 -10.68 6.05 15.06
N LYS A 262 -10.63 4.87 15.65
CA LYS A 262 -9.58 4.48 16.60
C LYS A 262 -8.34 4.00 15.85
N ALA A 263 -7.17 4.24 16.41
CA ALA A 263 -5.96 3.61 15.92
C ALA A 263 -6.06 2.09 16.03
N ALA A 264 -5.65 1.38 15.00
CA ALA A 264 -5.49 -0.07 15.10
C ALA A 264 -4.39 -0.37 16.12
N TYR A 265 -4.65 -1.31 17.02
CA TYR A 265 -3.76 -1.68 18.11
C TYR A 265 -3.41 -3.16 18.01
N SER A 266 -2.12 -3.49 17.94
CA SER A 266 -1.66 -4.88 17.83
C SER A 266 -0.95 -5.36 19.10
N HIS A 267 -1.25 -6.61 19.47
CA HIS A 267 -0.49 -7.44 20.38
C HIS A 267 0.27 -8.48 19.56
N ASN A 268 1.59 -8.53 19.70
CA ASN A 268 2.45 -9.43 18.93
C ASN A 268 3.21 -10.35 19.86
N LEU A 269 3.23 -11.64 19.53
CA LEU A 269 4.05 -12.66 20.16
C LEU A 269 4.96 -13.26 19.10
N ASP A 270 6.26 -13.24 19.34
CA ASP A 270 7.29 -13.75 18.43
C ASP A 270 8.21 -14.70 19.19
N VAL A 271 8.53 -15.84 18.58
CA VAL A 271 9.53 -16.78 19.05
C VAL A 271 10.46 -17.10 17.91
N MET A 272 11.77 -16.99 18.12
CA MET A 272 12.80 -17.19 17.06
C MET A 272 13.98 -17.95 17.59
N GLY A 273 14.50 -18.88 16.79
CA GLY A 273 15.77 -19.56 16.96
C GLY A 273 16.71 -19.24 15.80
N GLU A 274 17.95 -18.87 16.13
CA GLU A 274 19.01 -18.53 15.17
C GLU A 274 20.25 -19.37 15.46
N TYR A 275 20.75 -20.08 14.43
CA TYR A 275 22.00 -20.80 14.53
C TYR A 275 23.03 -20.20 13.56
N TYR A 276 24.13 -19.71 14.10
CA TYR A 276 25.24 -19.10 13.37
C TYR A 276 26.30 -20.14 13.07
N PHE A 277 26.64 -20.31 11.79
CA PHE A 277 27.70 -21.20 11.38
C PHE A 277 29.10 -20.65 11.76
N LYS A 278 30.11 -21.49 11.78
CA LYS A 278 31.50 -21.07 12.07
C LYS A 278 32.05 -20.09 11.03
N SER A 279 31.64 -20.22 9.76
CA SER A 279 31.87 -19.23 8.72
C SER A 279 30.66 -18.36 8.47
N VAL A 280 30.66 -17.51 7.44
CA VAL A 280 29.53 -16.62 7.12
C VAL A 280 28.30 -17.45 6.78
N GLY A 281 27.37 -17.49 7.73
CA GLY A 281 26.09 -18.20 7.51
C GLY A 281 25.19 -18.22 8.74
N LEU A 282 23.90 -18.33 8.49
CA LEU A 282 22.82 -18.30 9.46
C LEU A 282 21.68 -19.19 8.98
N ILE A 283 21.09 -19.96 9.89
CA ILE A 283 19.73 -20.49 9.75
C ILE A 283 18.88 -19.90 10.86
N SER A 284 17.71 -19.39 10.51
CA SER A 284 16.73 -18.91 11.47
C SER A 284 15.35 -19.52 11.22
N ILE A 285 14.65 -19.82 12.31
CA ILE A 285 13.28 -20.31 12.30
C ILE A 285 12.51 -19.50 13.33
N GLY A 286 11.40 -18.91 12.91
CA GLY A 286 10.54 -18.10 13.77
C GLY A 286 9.08 -18.44 13.59
N GLY A 287 8.31 -18.28 14.66
CA GLY A 287 6.85 -18.31 14.65
C GLY A 287 6.31 -17.02 15.25
N PHE A 288 5.22 -16.52 14.71
CA PHE A 288 4.59 -15.31 15.16
C PHE A 288 3.07 -15.43 15.28
N TYR A 289 2.51 -14.68 16.23
CA TYR A 289 1.08 -14.47 16.38
C TYR A 289 0.82 -12.99 16.65
N LYS A 290 -0.13 -12.40 15.90
CA LYS A 290 -0.55 -11.00 16.07
C LYS A 290 -2.06 -10.95 16.19
N LYS A 291 -2.54 -10.22 17.21
CA LYS A 291 -3.95 -9.83 17.33
C LYS A 291 -4.06 -8.34 17.14
N ILE A 292 -4.74 -7.92 16.09
CA ILE A 292 -4.94 -6.52 15.70
C ILE A 292 -6.38 -6.15 16.02
N ASN A 293 -6.58 -5.29 17.01
CA ASN A 293 -7.88 -4.74 17.36
C ASN A 293 -8.14 -3.45 16.58
N HIS A 294 -9.39 -3.13 16.33
CA HIS A 294 -9.82 -1.89 15.66
C HIS A 294 -9.16 -1.72 14.26
N PHE A 295 -8.97 -2.81 13.50
CA PHE A 295 -8.51 -2.65 12.12
C PHE A 295 -9.52 -1.79 11.35
N ILE A 296 -9.07 -1.13 10.27
CA ILE A 296 -9.88 -0.18 9.53
C ILE A 296 -10.25 -0.81 8.19
N TYR A 297 -11.53 -0.77 7.87
CA TYR A 297 -12.07 -1.19 6.58
C TYR A 297 -13.09 -0.18 6.06
N ASP A 298 -13.37 -0.19 4.76
CA ASP A 298 -14.40 0.66 4.19
C ASP A 298 -15.74 -0.08 4.25
N TYR A 299 -16.65 0.48 5.04
CA TYR A 299 -18.01 0.01 5.20
C TYR A 299 -18.89 0.62 4.14
N ARG A 300 -19.73 -0.20 3.52
CA ARG A 300 -20.74 0.21 2.56
C ARG A 300 -22.14 -0.14 3.09
N ASP A 301 -23.13 0.72 2.85
CA ASP A 301 -24.53 0.51 3.15
C ASP A 301 -25.36 0.93 1.93
N SER A 302 -25.82 -0.04 1.15
CA SER A 302 -26.62 0.17 -0.07
C SER A 302 -28.09 0.46 0.22
N GLN A 303 -28.51 0.45 1.51
CA GLN A 303 -29.86 0.75 1.97
C GLN A 303 -29.86 1.98 2.87
N TYR A 304 -29.10 2.99 2.52
CA TYR A 304 -28.96 4.21 3.31
C TYR A 304 -30.08 5.20 2.98
N SER A 305 -30.87 5.56 4.00
CA SER A 305 -32.08 6.39 3.84
C SER A 305 -31.87 7.80 4.35
N TYR A 306 -32.83 8.69 4.00
CA TYR A 306 -32.94 10.03 4.54
C TYR A 306 -32.87 10.07 6.08
N ASN A 307 -33.57 9.17 6.75
CA ASN A 307 -33.58 9.12 8.22
C ASN A 307 -32.23 8.69 8.81
N LYS A 308 -31.51 7.76 8.16
CA LYS A 308 -30.16 7.38 8.59
C LYS A 308 -29.23 8.57 8.49
N PHE A 309 -29.27 9.35 7.41
CA PHE A 309 -28.44 10.54 7.24
C PHE A 309 -28.70 11.58 8.35
N SER A 310 -29.98 11.88 8.63
CA SER A 310 -30.35 12.84 9.67
C SER A 310 -29.86 12.40 11.07
N ASN A 311 -29.82 11.11 11.34
CA ASN A 311 -29.32 10.56 12.60
C ASN A 311 -27.78 10.58 12.68
N ASP A 312 -27.09 10.23 11.58
CA ASP A 312 -25.64 10.14 11.54
C ASP A 312 -24.97 11.52 11.43
N PHE A 313 -25.66 12.49 10.82
CA PHE A 313 -25.18 13.87 10.59
C PHE A 313 -26.19 14.92 11.05
N PRO A 314 -26.54 14.99 12.35
CA PRO A 314 -27.58 15.90 12.85
C PRO A 314 -27.20 17.39 12.74
N ASP A 315 -25.90 17.67 12.56
CA ASP A 315 -25.32 19.00 12.37
C ASP A 315 -25.27 19.45 10.91
N ILE A 316 -25.70 18.59 9.96
CA ILE A 316 -25.71 18.89 8.51
C ILE A 316 -27.16 18.96 8.02
N THR A 317 -27.48 19.99 7.24
CA THR A 317 -28.79 20.10 6.60
C THR A 317 -28.99 18.92 5.65
N ASN A 318 -30.05 18.12 5.88
CA ASN A 318 -30.32 16.96 5.06
C ASN A 318 -31.05 17.38 3.77
N GLN A 319 -30.37 17.30 2.64
CA GLN A 319 -30.88 17.61 1.30
C GLN A 319 -31.29 16.37 0.50
N LEU A 320 -31.21 15.18 1.09
CA LEU A 320 -31.57 13.93 0.43
C LEU A 320 -33.07 13.89 0.14
N ASN A 321 -33.46 13.17 -0.91
CA ASN A 321 -34.86 12.88 -1.16
C ASN A 321 -35.35 11.82 -0.16
N GLN A 322 -36.51 12.06 0.47
CA GLN A 322 -37.05 11.17 1.51
C GLN A 322 -37.43 9.78 1.01
N THR A 323 -37.70 9.62 -0.29
CA THR A 323 -38.13 8.36 -0.90
C THR A 323 -37.01 7.57 -1.52
N ASP A 324 -35.83 8.18 -1.69
CA ASP A 324 -34.69 7.53 -2.37
C ASP A 324 -33.84 6.77 -1.37
N ILE A 325 -33.19 5.73 -1.90
CA ILE A 325 -32.19 4.95 -1.21
C ILE A 325 -30.82 5.25 -1.84
N TYR A 326 -29.84 5.42 -0.98
CA TYR A 326 -28.48 5.80 -1.33
C TYR A 326 -27.50 4.72 -0.95
N THR A 327 -26.33 4.73 -1.58
CA THR A 327 -25.15 3.97 -1.15
C THR A 327 -24.30 4.86 -0.26
N PHE A 328 -24.07 4.45 0.98
CA PHE A 328 -23.22 5.16 1.93
C PHE A 328 -21.88 4.45 2.11
N ILE A 329 -20.78 5.17 1.97
CA ILE A 329 -19.43 4.64 2.14
C ILE A 329 -18.68 5.42 3.21
N GLN A 330 -18.14 4.70 4.20
CA GLN A 330 -17.38 5.29 5.28
C GLN A 330 -16.36 4.30 5.85
N SER A 331 -15.13 4.77 6.13
CA SER A 331 -14.17 3.94 6.87
C SER A 331 -14.64 3.71 8.31
N ARG A 332 -14.61 2.45 8.78
CA ARG A 332 -14.99 2.03 10.14
C ARG A 332 -13.94 1.13 10.77
N ASN A 333 -13.99 0.99 12.09
CA ASN A 333 -13.18 0.00 12.77
C ASN A 333 -13.93 -1.34 12.84
N GLY A 334 -13.28 -2.41 12.39
CA GLY A 334 -13.73 -3.78 12.64
C GLY A 334 -13.32 -4.28 14.04
N ASP A 335 -13.73 -5.50 14.39
CA ASP A 335 -13.50 -6.05 15.73
C ASP A 335 -12.01 -6.41 15.95
N ALA A 336 -11.58 -7.52 15.40
CA ALA A 336 -10.22 -7.99 15.54
C ALA A 336 -9.78 -8.85 14.36
N VAL A 337 -8.49 -8.78 14.04
CA VAL A 337 -7.81 -9.67 13.09
C VAL A 337 -6.75 -10.46 13.84
N ASN A 338 -6.75 -11.78 13.64
CA ASN A 338 -5.67 -12.64 14.06
C ASN A 338 -4.79 -12.97 12.86
N VAL A 339 -3.48 -12.78 13.00
CA VAL A 339 -2.48 -13.11 11.98
C VAL A 339 -1.44 -14.00 12.64
N TYR A 340 -1.16 -15.16 12.06
CA TYR A 340 -0.15 -16.07 12.57
C TYR A 340 0.57 -16.79 11.44
N GLY A 341 1.75 -17.23 11.73
CA GLY A 341 2.57 -17.88 10.73
C GLY A 341 3.93 -18.28 11.24
N PHE A 342 4.76 -18.69 10.30
CA PHE A 342 6.15 -19.01 10.56
C PHE A 342 7.04 -18.53 9.42
N GLU A 343 8.31 -18.34 9.75
CA GLU A 343 9.37 -17.88 8.87
C GLU A 343 10.57 -18.79 9.00
N ILE A 344 11.18 -19.14 7.87
CA ILE A 344 12.43 -19.88 7.81
C ILE A 344 13.37 -19.10 6.91
N ALA A 345 14.59 -18.82 7.35
CA ALA A 345 15.61 -18.22 6.51
C ALA A 345 16.93 -19.02 6.63
N PHE A 346 17.59 -19.17 5.51
CA PHE A 346 18.89 -19.79 5.40
C PHE A 346 19.81 -18.92 4.56
N GLN A 347 20.97 -18.60 5.09
CA GLN A 347 22.03 -17.89 4.37
C GLN A 347 23.35 -18.58 4.66
N ARG A 348 24.13 -18.87 3.61
CA ARG A 348 25.45 -19.43 3.78
C ARG A 348 26.37 -19.13 2.61
N GLN A 349 27.62 -18.77 2.92
CA GLN A 349 28.73 -18.84 1.99
C GLN A 349 29.21 -20.29 1.90
N LEU A 350 29.40 -20.83 0.69
CA LEU A 350 29.78 -22.21 0.48
C LEU A 350 31.32 -22.39 0.44
N ASP A 351 32.02 -21.68 1.31
CA ASP A 351 33.47 -21.64 1.46
C ASP A 351 34.12 -22.99 1.79
N PHE A 352 33.34 -23.97 2.18
CA PHE A 352 33.76 -25.34 2.39
C PHE A 352 33.87 -26.17 1.08
N LEU A 353 33.35 -25.64 -0.05
CA LEU A 353 33.49 -26.27 -1.36
C LEU A 353 34.82 -25.91 -2.01
N PRO A 354 35.41 -26.81 -2.88
CA PRO A 354 36.68 -26.55 -3.49
C PRO A 354 36.63 -25.57 -4.66
N GLY A 355 37.71 -24.82 -4.87
CA GLY A 355 37.96 -24.00 -6.06
C GLY A 355 36.91 -22.95 -6.34
N PHE A 356 36.40 -22.90 -7.57
CA PHE A 356 35.39 -21.95 -8.02
C PHE A 356 34.10 -21.98 -7.17
N LEU A 357 33.69 -23.12 -6.66
CA LEU A 357 32.47 -23.29 -5.89
C LEU A 357 32.52 -22.64 -4.49
N SER A 358 33.73 -22.40 -3.95
CA SER A 358 33.91 -21.76 -2.64
C SER A 358 33.43 -20.31 -2.60
N ASN A 359 33.29 -19.68 -3.76
CA ASN A 359 32.81 -18.31 -3.92
C ASN A 359 31.26 -18.20 -4.03
N LEU A 360 30.56 -19.32 -3.99
CA LEU A 360 29.10 -19.34 -4.02
C LEU A 360 28.54 -18.97 -2.67
N GLY A 361 27.49 -18.16 -2.70
CA GLY A 361 26.64 -17.83 -1.56
C GLY A 361 25.18 -18.14 -1.87
N ILE A 362 24.48 -18.74 -0.92
CA ILE A 362 23.04 -19.04 -1.00
C ILE A 362 22.33 -18.20 0.04
N TYR A 363 21.20 -17.60 -0.35
CA TYR A 363 20.23 -17.02 0.54
C TYR A 363 18.84 -17.51 0.14
N THR A 364 18.06 -17.96 1.11
CA THR A 364 16.66 -18.31 0.88
C THR A 364 15.84 -18.00 2.12
N ASN A 365 14.61 -17.54 1.93
CA ASN A 365 13.62 -17.45 2.99
C ASN A 365 12.24 -17.85 2.49
N TYR A 366 11.44 -18.33 3.41
CA TYR A 366 10.05 -18.68 3.20
C TYR A 366 9.24 -18.22 4.39
N THR A 367 8.11 -17.54 4.10
CA THR A 367 7.14 -17.12 5.08
C THR A 367 5.78 -17.71 4.73
N HIS A 368 5.15 -18.35 5.72
CA HIS A 368 3.74 -18.73 5.66
C HIS A 368 2.95 -17.88 6.63
N THR A 369 1.89 -17.24 6.13
CA THR A 369 1.02 -16.37 6.92
C THR A 369 -0.43 -16.77 6.74
N LYS A 370 -1.16 -16.87 7.84
CA LYS A 370 -2.62 -17.03 7.83
C LYS A 370 -3.22 -15.90 8.63
N SER A 371 -4.24 -15.25 8.07
CA SER A 371 -4.98 -14.18 8.73
C SER A 371 -6.47 -14.52 8.79
N TYR A 372 -7.14 -13.98 9.79
CA TYR A 372 -8.55 -14.19 10.03
C TYR A 372 -9.18 -12.93 10.61
N ALA A 373 -9.98 -12.24 9.80
CA ALA A 373 -10.66 -10.99 10.17
C ALA A 373 -12.10 -11.26 10.65
N LYS A 374 -12.56 -10.47 11.63
CA LYS A 374 -13.93 -10.47 12.16
C LYS A 374 -14.50 -9.06 12.18
N GLY A 375 -15.84 -8.99 12.23
CA GLY A 375 -16.55 -7.69 12.33
C GLY A 375 -16.55 -6.92 11.02
N ILE A 376 -16.51 -7.62 9.88
CA ILE A 376 -16.72 -7.08 8.54
C ILE A 376 -18.12 -7.48 8.09
N TYR A 377 -18.87 -6.52 7.58
CA TYR A 377 -20.26 -6.72 7.17
C TYR A 377 -20.41 -6.43 5.67
N THR A 378 -21.29 -7.18 5.00
CA THR A 378 -21.75 -6.87 3.65
C THR A 378 -22.61 -5.60 3.67
N ASP A 379 -22.91 -5.07 2.50
CA ASP A 379 -23.88 -3.98 2.29
C ASP A 379 -25.29 -4.33 2.81
N GLU A 380 -25.68 -5.61 2.82
CA GLU A 380 -26.92 -6.11 3.40
C GLU A 380 -26.85 -6.28 4.94
N GLY A 381 -25.73 -5.95 5.57
CA GLY A 381 -25.53 -6.06 7.00
C GLY A 381 -25.23 -7.48 7.49
N VAL A 382 -24.93 -8.44 6.60
CA VAL A 382 -24.53 -9.81 6.94
C VAL A 382 -23.04 -9.85 7.28
N MET A 383 -22.69 -10.43 8.41
CA MET A 383 -21.28 -10.59 8.80
C MET A 383 -20.58 -11.60 7.90
N ARG A 384 -19.49 -11.17 7.28
CA ARG A 384 -18.61 -12.02 6.46
C ARG A 384 -17.65 -12.80 7.38
N GLU A 385 -17.64 -14.09 7.28
CA GLU A 385 -16.77 -14.98 8.06
C GLU A 385 -15.57 -15.47 7.25
N GLY A 386 -14.47 -15.75 7.94
CA GLY A 386 -13.31 -16.41 7.34
C GLY A 386 -12.45 -15.53 6.42
N LEU A 387 -12.67 -14.21 6.41
CA LEU A 387 -11.96 -13.29 5.56
C LEU A 387 -10.48 -13.20 5.92
N MET A 388 -9.63 -13.21 4.89
CA MET A 388 -8.23 -12.85 5.04
C MET A 388 -8.08 -11.34 5.21
N LEU A 389 -7.06 -10.92 5.95
CA LEU A 389 -6.69 -9.50 6.02
C LEU A 389 -6.18 -9.06 4.64
N PRO A 390 -6.76 -8.00 4.05
CA PRO A 390 -6.26 -7.44 2.80
C PRO A 390 -4.76 -7.12 2.86
N GLY A 391 -4.07 -7.33 1.74
CA GLY A 391 -2.62 -7.10 1.64
C GLY A 391 -1.75 -8.18 2.30
N THR A 392 -2.33 -9.31 2.74
CA THR A 392 -1.58 -10.39 3.42
C THR A 392 -1.46 -11.62 2.53
N ALA A 393 -0.29 -11.81 1.92
CA ALA A 393 -0.01 -12.98 1.10
C ALA A 393 0.19 -14.24 1.96
N PRO A 394 -0.52 -15.37 1.69
CA PRO A 394 -0.36 -16.62 2.42
C PRO A 394 1.04 -17.23 2.32
N HIS A 395 1.69 -17.09 1.18
CA HIS A 395 3.01 -17.67 0.93
C HIS A 395 3.93 -16.64 0.27
N MET A 396 5.11 -16.45 0.83
CA MET A 396 6.20 -15.67 0.25
C MET A 396 7.47 -16.51 0.26
N PHE A 397 8.15 -16.57 -0.88
CA PHE A 397 9.40 -17.30 -1.03
C PHE A 397 10.42 -16.45 -1.78
N ASN A 398 11.63 -16.34 -1.25
CA ASN A 398 12.74 -15.68 -1.89
C ASN A 398 13.94 -16.61 -1.88
N ALA A 399 14.63 -16.68 -3.00
CA ALA A 399 15.89 -17.42 -3.11
C ALA A 399 16.89 -16.62 -3.95
N SER A 400 18.14 -16.62 -3.56
CA SER A 400 19.20 -16.08 -4.39
C SER A 400 20.47 -16.94 -4.32
N LEU A 401 21.11 -17.07 -5.47
CA LEU A 401 22.43 -17.66 -5.63
C LEU A 401 23.38 -16.54 -6.05
N SER A 402 24.42 -16.31 -5.29
CA SER A 402 25.47 -15.34 -5.60
C SER A 402 26.79 -16.05 -5.84
N TRP A 403 27.62 -15.46 -6.69
CA TRP A 403 29.01 -15.83 -6.84
C TRP A 403 29.89 -14.59 -6.76
N GLU A 404 30.89 -14.59 -5.90
CA GLU A 404 31.70 -13.40 -5.64
C GLU A 404 33.15 -13.73 -5.47
N ASN A 405 34.00 -12.97 -6.18
CA ASN A 405 35.44 -12.91 -5.93
C ASN A 405 35.90 -11.43 -5.87
N LYS A 406 37.21 -11.20 -5.80
CA LYS A 406 37.80 -9.84 -5.69
C LYS A 406 37.37 -8.87 -6.82
N LYS A 407 37.07 -9.38 -8.02
CA LYS A 407 36.80 -8.57 -9.20
C LYS A 407 35.39 -8.71 -9.75
N PHE A 408 34.78 -9.88 -9.57
CA PHE A 408 33.47 -10.18 -10.18
C PHE A 408 32.48 -10.62 -9.13
N GLN A 409 31.28 -10.03 -9.17
CA GLN A 409 30.14 -10.39 -8.35
C GLN A 409 28.95 -10.60 -9.26
N THR A 410 28.20 -11.66 -9.03
CA THR A 410 26.91 -11.88 -9.71
C THR A 410 25.91 -12.49 -8.75
N ARG A 411 24.62 -12.19 -8.97
CA ARG A 411 23.52 -12.76 -8.20
C ARG A 411 22.34 -13.01 -9.11
N VAL A 412 21.76 -14.19 -8.98
CA VAL A 412 20.46 -14.56 -9.52
C VAL A 412 19.48 -14.60 -8.36
N SER A 413 18.37 -13.88 -8.46
CA SER A 413 17.35 -13.77 -7.42
C SER A 413 15.99 -14.18 -7.96
N PHE A 414 15.28 -15.02 -7.22
CA PHE A 414 13.91 -15.41 -7.50
C PHE A 414 13.04 -15.00 -6.31
N ASN A 415 11.92 -14.30 -6.60
CA ASN A 415 10.95 -13.86 -5.62
C ASN A 415 9.58 -14.38 -6.04
N HIS A 416 8.88 -15.00 -5.10
CA HIS A 416 7.50 -15.48 -5.31
C HIS A 416 6.59 -15.00 -4.18
N THR A 417 5.44 -14.46 -4.56
CA THR A 417 4.35 -14.09 -3.66
C THR A 417 3.08 -14.73 -4.20
N SER A 418 2.37 -15.50 -3.37
CA SER A 418 1.07 -16.06 -3.76
C SER A 418 0.00 -14.98 -3.90
N ALA A 419 -1.09 -15.29 -4.61
CA ALA A 419 -2.24 -14.40 -4.67
C ALA A 419 -2.81 -14.12 -3.27
N TYR A 420 -3.34 -12.90 -3.09
CA TYR A 420 -3.94 -12.47 -1.83
C TYR A 420 -5.09 -11.48 -2.06
N LEU A 421 -5.98 -11.40 -1.09
CA LEU A 421 -7.06 -10.41 -1.06
C LEU A 421 -6.43 -9.01 -0.97
N ASP A 422 -6.70 -8.16 -1.96
CA ASP A 422 -6.21 -6.78 -2.02
C ASP A 422 -7.22 -5.81 -1.44
N GLU A 423 -8.47 -5.91 -1.88
CA GLU A 423 -9.56 -5.05 -1.43
C GLU A 423 -10.86 -5.84 -1.28
N LEU A 424 -11.60 -5.53 -0.22
CA LEU A 424 -12.92 -6.11 0.02
C LEU A 424 -13.94 -5.43 -0.87
N GLY A 425 -14.67 -6.23 -1.63
CA GLY A 425 -15.89 -5.81 -2.33
C GLY A 425 -17.13 -5.92 -1.45
N ASP A 426 -18.29 -5.62 -2.01
CA ASP A 426 -19.58 -5.71 -1.32
C ASP A 426 -19.89 -7.17 -0.89
N ASN A 427 -19.41 -8.14 -1.66
CA ASN A 427 -19.48 -9.57 -1.38
C ASN A 427 -18.31 -10.32 -2.04
N ASP A 428 -18.25 -11.63 -1.89
CA ASP A 428 -17.17 -12.48 -2.41
C ASP A 428 -16.98 -12.40 -3.92
N PHE A 429 -18.03 -12.05 -4.68
CA PHE A 429 -17.95 -11.88 -6.13
C PHE A 429 -17.14 -10.62 -6.49
N TYR A 430 -17.28 -9.55 -5.70
CA TYR A 430 -16.63 -8.26 -5.94
C TYR A 430 -15.28 -8.10 -5.23
N ASP A 431 -14.85 -9.08 -4.44
CA ASP A 431 -13.53 -9.05 -3.81
C ASP A 431 -12.43 -8.98 -4.86
N ARG A 432 -11.53 -8.02 -4.70
CA ARG A 432 -10.37 -7.86 -5.57
C ARG A 432 -9.17 -8.59 -4.99
N TYR A 433 -8.56 -9.40 -5.83
CA TYR A 433 -7.34 -10.12 -5.50
C TYR A 433 -6.17 -9.61 -6.34
N TYR A 434 -5.02 -9.40 -5.70
CA TYR A 434 -3.76 -9.27 -6.38
C TYR A 434 -3.24 -10.67 -6.71
N ASP A 435 -2.95 -10.92 -7.98
CA ASP A 435 -2.55 -12.26 -8.42
C ASP A 435 -1.14 -12.62 -7.95
N LYS A 436 -0.82 -13.92 -8.02
CA LYS A 436 0.53 -14.43 -7.73
C LYS A 436 1.57 -13.72 -8.58
N GLN A 437 2.72 -13.49 -7.97
CA GLN A 437 3.86 -12.86 -8.64
C GLN A 437 5.10 -13.74 -8.52
N SER A 438 5.85 -13.82 -9.61
CA SER A 438 7.13 -14.53 -9.66
C SER A 438 8.14 -13.75 -10.48
N PHE A 439 9.14 -13.17 -9.83
CA PHE A 439 10.18 -12.39 -10.48
C PHE A 439 11.50 -13.16 -10.50
N LEU A 440 12.19 -13.10 -11.63
CA LEU A 440 13.58 -13.56 -11.76
C LEU A 440 14.44 -12.37 -12.17
N ASP A 441 15.45 -12.07 -11.36
CA ASP A 441 16.37 -10.96 -11.56
C ASP A 441 17.81 -11.45 -11.58
N ILE A 442 18.65 -10.84 -12.41
CA ILE A 442 20.08 -11.11 -12.47
C ILE A 442 20.82 -9.78 -12.39
N ASN A 443 21.85 -9.73 -11.56
CA ASN A 443 22.79 -8.62 -11.56
C ASN A 443 24.24 -9.15 -11.61
N ALA A 444 25.13 -8.38 -12.24
CA ALA A 444 26.54 -8.66 -12.29
C ALA A 444 27.34 -7.36 -12.22
N THR A 445 28.46 -7.39 -11.51
CA THR A 445 29.39 -6.26 -11.38
C THR A 445 30.81 -6.76 -11.59
N TYR A 446 31.58 -6.02 -12.38
CA TYR A 446 33.00 -6.32 -12.63
C TYR A 446 33.87 -5.09 -12.30
N ALA A 447 34.83 -5.28 -11.40
CA ALA A 447 35.81 -4.26 -11.04
C ALA A 447 36.94 -4.22 -12.09
N ILE A 448 36.92 -3.24 -12.97
CA ILE A 448 37.98 -2.99 -13.97
C ILE A 448 39.23 -2.48 -13.27
N LYS A 449 39.03 -1.57 -12.31
CA LYS A 449 40.02 -0.99 -11.41
C LYS A 449 39.43 -0.93 -10.00
N GLU A 450 40.25 -0.71 -8.99
CA GLU A 450 39.78 -0.53 -7.61
C GLU A 450 38.78 0.60 -7.49
N TRP A 451 38.95 1.66 -8.29
CA TRP A 451 38.10 2.85 -8.32
C TRP A 451 37.03 2.85 -9.44
N MET A 452 36.96 1.80 -10.33
CA MET A 452 36.04 1.76 -11.46
C MET A 452 35.41 0.39 -11.63
N ARG A 453 34.08 0.34 -11.62
CA ARG A 453 33.28 -0.87 -11.81
C ARG A 453 32.25 -0.67 -12.93
N VAL A 454 32.04 -1.71 -13.72
CA VAL A 454 30.90 -1.81 -14.64
C VAL A 454 29.85 -2.72 -13.99
N PHE A 455 28.60 -2.38 -14.13
CA PHE A 455 27.50 -3.24 -13.68
C PHE A 455 26.45 -3.43 -14.78
N VAL A 456 25.79 -4.58 -14.72
CA VAL A 456 24.65 -4.94 -15.57
C VAL A 456 23.55 -5.52 -14.68
N GLU A 457 22.32 -5.10 -14.93
CA GLU A 457 21.13 -5.61 -14.24
C GLU A 457 20.07 -6.00 -15.27
N ALA A 458 19.43 -7.13 -15.04
CA ALA A 458 18.29 -7.62 -15.80
C ALA A 458 17.18 -7.97 -14.80
N ASN A 459 16.14 -7.16 -14.77
CA ASN A 459 15.04 -7.29 -13.82
C ASN A 459 13.78 -7.78 -14.54
N ASN A 460 12.96 -8.56 -13.82
CA ASN A 460 11.70 -9.11 -14.32
C ASN A 460 11.87 -9.99 -15.58
N LEU A 461 12.84 -10.89 -15.58
CA LEU A 461 13.09 -11.80 -16.70
C LEU A 461 11.93 -12.77 -16.98
N THR A 462 11.06 -12.98 -16.01
CA THR A 462 9.81 -13.74 -16.14
C THR A 462 8.71 -13.00 -16.89
N ASN A 463 8.92 -11.69 -17.18
CA ASN A 463 7.89 -10.80 -17.73
C ASN A 463 6.57 -10.87 -16.93
N GLN A 464 6.70 -10.90 -15.61
CA GLN A 464 5.56 -11.01 -14.69
C GLN A 464 4.64 -9.80 -14.86
N PRO A 465 3.34 -9.99 -15.16
CA PRO A 465 2.39 -8.89 -15.21
C PRO A 465 1.98 -8.45 -13.80
N LEU A 466 1.60 -7.19 -13.67
CA LEU A 466 0.73 -6.74 -12.61
C LEU A 466 -0.69 -7.16 -12.98
N ARG A 467 -1.33 -7.99 -12.17
CA ARG A 467 -2.66 -8.51 -12.46
C ARG A 467 -3.54 -8.48 -11.23
N TYR A 468 -4.75 -7.95 -11.41
CA TYR A 468 -5.83 -8.09 -10.45
C TYR A 468 -6.96 -8.93 -11.04
N TYR A 469 -7.61 -9.71 -10.20
CA TYR A 469 -8.80 -10.47 -10.58
C TYR A 469 -9.90 -10.31 -9.51
N GLN A 470 -11.14 -10.55 -9.92
CA GLN A 470 -12.33 -10.36 -9.10
C GLN A 470 -12.94 -11.71 -8.70
N GLY A 471 -13.01 -11.96 -7.40
CA GLY A 471 -13.59 -13.18 -6.82
C GLY A 471 -12.80 -14.43 -7.16
N ILE A 472 -12.75 -14.83 -8.41
CA ILE A 472 -12.03 -16.01 -8.90
C ILE A 472 -10.96 -15.63 -9.94
N SER A 473 -9.89 -16.42 -10.00
CA SER A 473 -8.70 -16.09 -10.83
C SER A 473 -8.97 -16.00 -12.34
N SER A 474 -10.07 -16.57 -12.84
CA SER A 474 -10.46 -16.44 -14.25
C SER A 474 -11.08 -15.08 -14.61
N ARG A 475 -11.42 -14.24 -13.65
CA ARG A 475 -12.03 -12.92 -13.90
C ARG A 475 -11.00 -11.82 -13.76
N THR A 476 -10.20 -11.60 -14.80
CA THR A 476 -9.21 -10.52 -14.81
C THR A 476 -9.89 -9.16 -14.82
N MET A 477 -9.58 -8.31 -13.84
CA MET A 477 -10.01 -6.90 -13.77
C MET A 477 -9.02 -5.98 -14.47
N GLN A 478 -7.73 -6.20 -14.19
CA GLN A 478 -6.64 -5.35 -14.66
C GLN A 478 -5.42 -6.21 -14.93
N MET A 479 -4.73 -5.95 -16.04
CA MET A 479 -3.48 -6.59 -16.38
C MET A 479 -2.54 -5.60 -17.05
N GLU A 480 -1.33 -5.47 -16.52
CA GLU A 480 -0.32 -4.54 -17.03
C GLU A 480 1.03 -5.24 -17.15
N TYR A 481 1.67 -5.12 -18.31
CA TYR A 481 3.00 -5.66 -18.55
C TYR A 481 4.05 -4.53 -18.54
N TYR A 482 4.99 -4.58 -17.59
CA TYR A 482 6.10 -3.63 -17.51
C TYR A 482 7.39 -4.13 -18.15
N ARG A 483 7.43 -5.37 -18.59
CA ARG A 483 8.51 -6.05 -19.31
C ARG A 483 9.81 -6.23 -18.51
N PRO A 484 10.72 -7.09 -19.04
CA PRO A 484 12.10 -7.12 -18.56
C PRO A 484 12.77 -5.76 -18.75
N ARG A 485 13.46 -5.29 -17.72
CA ARG A 485 14.25 -4.06 -17.75
C ARG A 485 15.73 -4.40 -17.67
N TYR A 486 16.49 -3.84 -18.58
CA TYR A 486 17.94 -3.99 -18.63
C TYR A 486 18.61 -2.65 -18.32
N THR A 487 19.57 -2.66 -17.40
CA THR A 487 20.34 -1.48 -17.00
C THR A 487 21.82 -1.80 -17.07
N MET A 488 22.61 -0.92 -17.62
CA MET A 488 24.07 -1.01 -17.62
C MET A 488 24.66 0.35 -17.22
N GLY A 489 25.73 0.34 -16.43
CA GLY A 489 26.37 1.57 -16.00
C GLY A 489 27.79 1.40 -15.52
N LEU A 490 28.45 2.54 -15.30
CA LEU A 490 29.77 2.63 -14.70
C LEU A 490 29.65 3.30 -13.33
N LYS A 491 30.34 2.77 -12.35
CA LYS A 491 30.46 3.35 -11.03
C LYS A 491 31.93 3.70 -10.75
N PHE A 492 32.14 4.92 -10.30
CA PHE A 492 33.46 5.43 -9.91
C PHE A 492 33.45 5.69 -8.40
N ASP A 493 34.46 5.15 -7.71
CA ASP A 493 34.70 5.34 -6.28
C ASP A 493 35.97 6.22 -6.13
N PHE A 494 35.85 7.46 -5.66
CA PHE A 494 36.95 8.43 -5.50
C PHE A 494 37.35 8.59 -4.04
#